data_47af57ee373aec472ee9dff71fce4a30
#
_entry.id   47af57ee373aec472ee9dff71fce4a30
#
_cell.length_a   1.000
_cell.length_b   1.000
_cell.length_c   1.000
_cell.angle_alpha   90.00
_cell.angle_beta   90.00
_cell.angle_gamma   90.00
#
_symmetry.space_group_name_H-M   'P 1'
#
loop_
_entity.id
_entity.type
_entity.pdbx_description
1 polymer ?
#
loop_
_entity_poly.entity_id
_entity_poly.type
_entity_poly.pdbx_seq_one_letter_code
_entity_poly.pdbx_strand_id
1 'polypeptide(L)'
;MLRRRVLTLLTIVLLIGIPAGYLVISAGQSRDSGRDKERESSVVGLQNNWPSQMKRRVFEIPVPTGAWHVAYYETSNWKTSRLYVHFTTTAAGLDTFLADSGGSRAALKPGEVTVGSRDADIVGWNFTPDRAWSGVTVTRERPRPHTDITVDLTDPAFPHVYVVSTTSP
;
A
#
# COMPACT_ATOMS: atom_id res chain seq x y z
N MET A 1 -62.62 12.03 3.94
CA MET A 1 -61.35 12.63 4.51
C MET A 1 -60.27 11.60 4.79
N LEU A 2 -60.59 10.42 5.25
CA LEU A 2 -59.61 9.35 5.56
C LEU A 2 -58.72 8.92 4.35
N ARG A 3 -59.35 8.69 3.19
CA ARG A 3 -58.60 8.28 1.96
C ARG A 3 -57.54 9.29 1.51
N ARG A 4 -57.80 10.59 1.62
CA ARG A 4 -56.80 11.63 1.25
C ARG A 4 -55.63 11.63 2.21
N ARG A 5 -55.86 11.47 3.53
CA ARG A 5 -54.76 11.39 4.53
C ARG A 5 -53.90 10.15 4.35
N VAL A 6 -54.51 9.00 4.02
CA VAL A 6 -53.76 7.77 3.75
C VAL A 6 -52.95 7.91 2.46
N LEU A 7 -53.47 8.52 1.42
CA LEU A 7 -52.75 8.75 0.18
C LEU A 7 -51.54 9.68 0.38
N THR A 8 -51.71 10.76 1.16
CA THR A 8 -50.65 11.70 1.48
C THR A 8 -49.54 11.03 2.30
N LEU A 9 -49.91 10.22 3.30
CA LEU A 9 -48.92 9.46 4.10
C LEU A 9 -48.15 8.46 3.22
N LEU A 10 -48.84 7.75 2.31
CA LEU A 10 -48.22 6.80 1.40
C LEU A 10 -47.22 7.50 0.45
N THR A 11 -47.59 8.69 -0.06
CA THR A 11 -46.72 9.49 -0.91
C THR A 11 -45.47 9.97 -0.16
N ILE A 12 -45.61 10.41 1.10
CA ILE A 12 -44.46 10.85 1.93
C ILE A 12 -43.53 9.67 2.21
N VAL A 13 -44.07 8.50 2.58
CA VAL A 13 -43.26 7.30 2.84
C VAL A 13 -42.53 6.84 1.58
N LEU A 14 -43.16 6.89 0.41
CA LEU A 14 -42.54 6.55 -0.87
C LEU A 14 -41.44 7.58 -1.25
N LEU A 15 -41.70 8.86 -1.04
CA LEU A 15 -40.81 9.94 -1.48
C LEU A 15 -39.55 10.07 -0.61
N ILE A 16 -39.66 9.72 0.67
CA ILE A 16 -38.54 9.78 1.62
C ILE A 16 -37.91 8.40 1.84
N GLY A 17 -38.75 7.35 1.94
CA GLY A 17 -38.28 5.99 2.25
C GLY A 17 -37.47 5.35 1.15
N ILE A 18 -37.81 5.56 -0.11
CA ILE A 18 -37.08 5.00 -1.24
C ILE A 18 -35.69 5.64 -1.40
N PRO A 19 -35.54 6.98 -1.41
CA PRO A 19 -34.21 7.58 -1.49
C PRO A 19 -33.32 7.28 -0.27
N ALA A 20 -33.91 7.28 0.94
CA ALA A 20 -33.18 6.94 2.15
C ALA A 20 -32.72 5.48 2.16
N GLY A 21 -33.58 4.55 1.73
CA GLY A 21 -33.21 3.14 1.54
C GLY A 21 -32.11 2.95 0.52
N TYR A 22 -32.19 3.65 -0.61
CA TYR A 22 -31.15 3.61 -1.65
C TYR A 22 -29.80 4.13 -1.15
N LEU A 23 -29.78 5.21 -0.37
CA LEU A 23 -28.55 5.74 0.24
C LEU A 23 -27.91 4.76 1.22
N VAL A 24 -28.70 4.06 2.02
CA VAL A 24 -28.19 3.05 2.97
C VAL A 24 -27.60 1.85 2.22
N ILE A 25 -28.29 1.36 1.17
CA ILE A 25 -27.80 0.25 0.35
C ILE A 25 -26.54 0.66 -0.43
N SER A 26 -26.53 1.86 -1.02
CA SER A 26 -25.36 2.39 -1.75
C SER A 26 -24.15 2.58 -0.84
N ALA A 27 -24.34 3.05 0.40
CA ALA A 27 -23.26 3.16 1.38
C ALA A 27 -22.73 1.78 1.82
N GLY A 28 -23.58 0.79 1.94
CA GLY A 28 -23.21 -0.61 2.20
C GLY A 28 -22.39 -1.21 1.06
N GLN A 29 -22.87 -1.09 -0.18
CA GLN A 29 -22.17 -1.60 -1.36
C GLN A 29 -20.83 -0.93 -1.60
N SER A 30 -20.69 0.37 -1.29
CA SER A 30 -19.42 1.08 -1.39
C SER A 30 -18.39 0.59 -0.38
N ARG A 31 -18.82 0.18 0.82
CA ARG A 31 -17.94 -0.41 1.84
C ARG A 31 -17.55 -1.85 1.49
N ASP A 32 -18.48 -2.63 0.97
CA ASP A 32 -18.26 -4.03 0.61
C ASP A 32 -17.40 -4.15 -0.64
N SER A 33 -17.58 -3.30 -1.66
CA SER A 33 -16.72 -3.28 -2.84
C SER A 33 -15.27 -2.85 -2.53
N GLY A 34 -15.05 -2.05 -1.50
CA GLY A 34 -13.70 -1.75 -1.00
C GLY A 34 -13.04 -2.98 -0.37
N ARG A 35 -13.79 -3.72 0.45
CA ARG A 35 -13.32 -4.96 1.10
C ARG A 35 -13.13 -6.12 0.11
N ASP A 36 -14.03 -6.23 -0.87
CA ASP A 36 -13.94 -7.27 -1.88
C ASP A 36 -12.76 -7.03 -2.83
N LYS A 37 -12.47 -5.78 -3.20
CA LYS A 37 -11.24 -5.41 -3.91
C LYS A 37 -9.97 -5.66 -3.09
N GLU A 38 -10.01 -5.40 -1.78
CA GLU A 38 -8.90 -5.76 -0.88
C GLU A 38 -8.71 -7.29 -0.81
N ARG A 39 -9.78 -8.06 -0.76
CA ARG A 39 -9.72 -9.53 -0.77
C ARG A 39 -9.31 -10.10 -2.12
N GLU A 40 -9.84 -9.58 -3.21
CA GLU A 40 -9.54 -10.01 -4.57
C GLU A 40 -8.09 -9.68 -4.94
N SER A 41 -7.56 -8.54 -4.51
CA SER A 41 -6.15 -8.20 -4.65
C SER A 41 -5.24 -9.00 -3.70
N SER A 42 -5.73 -9.40 -2.53
CA SER A 42 -5.01 -10.30 -1.60
C SER A 42 -4.86 -11.73 -2.14
N VAL A 43 -5.80 -12.18 -2.97
CA VAL A 43 -5.74 -13.50 -3.64
C VAL A 43 -4.72 -13.51 -4.78
N VAL A 44 -4.44 -12.36 -5.39
CA VAL A 44 -3.48 -12.26 -6.51
C VAL A 44 -2.02 -12.21 -6.04
N GLY A 45 -1.75 -11.84 -4.78
CA GLY A 45 -0.39 -11.80 -4.21
C GLY A 45 0.54 -10.81 -4.92
N LEU A 46 1.83 -10.87 -4.58
CA LEU A 46 2.87 -10.10 -5.25
C LEU A 46 2.94 -10.45 -6.74
N GLN A 47 2.86 -9.45 -7.60
CA GLN A 47 3.04 -9.58 -9.03
C GLN A 47 4.52 -9.53 -9.36
N ASN A 48 5.07 -10.60 -9.94
CA ASN A 48 6.46 -10.66 -10.41
C ASN A 48 6.65 -9.79 -11.66
N ASN A 49 6.62 -8.50 -11.48
CA ASN A 49 6.77 -7.50 -12.52
C ASN A 49 7.21 -6.15 -11.92
N TRP A 50 7.62 -5.23 -12.77
CA TRP A 50 7.92 -3.86 -12.38
C TRP A 50 6.64 -3.06 -12.14
N PRO A 51 6.54 -2.28 -11.04
CA PRO A 51 5.47 -1.32 -10.91
C PRO A 51 5.53 -0.29 -12.04
N SER A 52 4.37 0.12 -12.55
CA SER A 52 4.31 1.10 -13.65
C SER A 52 5.05 2.40 -13.28
N GLN A 53 5.51 3.14 -14.30
CA GLN A 53 6.20 4.42 -14.06
C GLN A 53 5.34 5.39 -13.23
N MET A 54 4.02 5.39 -13.46
CA MET A 54 3.09 6.22 -12.69
C MET A 54 3.09 5.81 -11.21
N LYS A 55 2.99 4.50 -10.89
CA LYS A 55 3.02 4.00 -9.52
C LYS A 55 4.34 4.37 -8.82
N ARG A 56 5.48 4.13 -9.48
CA ARG A 56 6.80 4.50 -8.94
C ARG A 56 6.90 5.99 -8.64
N ARG A 57 6.29 6.84 -9.46
CA ARG A 57 6.27 8.30 -9.27
C ARG A 57 5.35 8.72 -8.12
N VAL A 58 4.12 8.18 -8.06
CA VAL A 58 3.12 8.52 -7.02
C VAL A 58 3.60 8.08 -5.63
N PHE A 59 4.17 6.89 -5.54
CA PHE A 59 4.66 6.32 -4.29
C PHE A 59 6.14 6.64 -4.01
N GLU A 60 6.79 7.41 -4.88
CA GLU A 60 8.20 7.80 -4.77
C GLU A 60 9.15 6.62 -4.49
N ILE A 61 8.93 5.50 -5.20
CA ILE A 61 9.81 4.32 -5.14
C ILE A 61 10.65 4.27 -6.43
N PRO A 62 11.87 4.80 -6.43
CA PRO A 62 12.76 4.83 -7.58
C PRO A 62 13.54 3.52 -7.73
N VAL A 63 12.85 2.42 -8.11
CA VAL A 63 13.51 1.14 -8.32
C VAL A 63 14.67 1.32 -9.31
N PRO A 64 15.92 0.96 -8.93
CA PRO A 64 17.10 1.24 -9.75
C PRO A 64 17.12 0.42 -11.04
N THR A 65 17.64 1.01 -12.11
CA THR A 65 17.84 0.30 -13.37
C THR A 65 18.80 -0.87 -13.15
N GLY A 66 18.43 -2.06 -13.66
CA GLY A 66 19.20 -3.27 -13.43
C GLY A 66 18.84 -4.05 -12.15
N ALA A 67 17.84 -3.61 -11.39
CA ALA A 67 17.25 -4.44 -10.34
C ALA A 67 16.58 -5.68 -10.95
N TRP A 68 16.63 -6.80 -10.25
CA TRP A 68 15.99 -8.06 -10.66
C TRP A 68 15.17 -8.66 -9.52
N HIS A 69 14.44 -9.73 -9.77
CA HIS A 69 13.44 -10.29 -8.83
C HIS A 69 12.49 -9.22 -8.32
N VAL A 70 12.08 -8.31 -9.21
CA VAL A 70 11.18 -7.23 -8.86
C VAL A 70 9.76 -7.77 -8.76
N ALA A 71 9.12 -7.55 -7.63
CA ALA A 71 7.69 -7.79 -7.49
C ALA A 71 7.04 -6.66 -6.71
N TYR A 72 5.75 -6.44 -6.98
CA TYR A 72 4.99 -5.41 -6.31
C TYR A 72 3.57 -5.85 -6.03
N TYR A 73 2.95 -5.17 -5.08
CA TYR A 73 1.55 -5.28 -4.74
C TYR A 73 1.01 -3.91 -4.31
N GLU A 74 -0.23 -3.60 -4.60
CA GLU A 74 -0.84 -2.34 -4.23
C GLU A 74 -2.16 -2.57 -3.50
N THR A 75 -2.33 -1.87 -2.40
CA THR A 75 -3.61 -1.78 -1.70
C THR A 75 -4.09 -0.35 -1.68
N SER A 76 -5.38 -0.14 -1.85
CA SER A 76 -5.98 1.18 -1.80
C SER A 76 -7.33 1.12 -1.08
N ASN A 77 -7.51 2.03 -0.15
CA ASN A 77 -8.79 2.30 0.48
C ASN A 77 -9.10 3.80 0.42
N TRP A 78 -10.22 4.23 0.93
CA TRP A 78 -10.65 5.63 0.87
C TRP A 78 -9.76 6.62 1.67
N LYS A 79 -8.89 6.14 2.56
CA LYS A 79 -8.00 6.97 3.39
C LYS A 79 -6.54 6.85 3.01
N THR A 80 -6.10 5.69 2.55
CA THR A 80 -4.68 5.38 2.33
C THR A 80 -4.50 4.46 1.15
N SER A 81 -3.45 4.70 0.40
CA SER A 81 -2.94 3.76 -0.60
C SER A 81 -1.52 3.34 -0.21
N ARG A 82 -1.21 2.06 -0.38
CA ARG A 82 0.12 1.51 -0.12
C ARG A 82 0.63 0.77 -1.33
N LEU A 83 1.90 0.99 -1.64
CA LEU A 83 2.64 0.21 -2.62
C LEU A 83 3.73 -0.58 -1.91
N TYR A 84 3.66 -1.89 -2.04
CA TYR A 84 4.63 -2.86 -1.58
C TYR A 84 5.53 -3.20 -2.76
N VAL A 85 6.83 -3.10 -2.59
CA VAL A 85 7.79 -3.46 -3.64
C VAL A 85 8.94 -4.21 -3.00
N HIS A 86 9.36 -5.33 -3.60
CA HIS A 86 10.66 -5.89 -3.29
C HIS A 86 11.48 -6.09 -4.56
N PHE A 87 12.77 -6.06 -4.43
CA PHE A 87 13.71 -6.29 -5.51
C PHE A 87 15.09 -6.66 -4.98
N THR A 88 15.89 -7.29 -5.83
CA THR A 88 17.33 -7.48 -5.59
C THR A 88 18.08 -6.48 -6.44
N THR A 89 19.19 -5.97 -5.92
CA THR A 89 20.05 -5.03 -6.65
C THR A 89 21.51 -5.21 -6.26
N THR A 90 22.42 -4.50 -6.91
CA THR A 90 23.82 -4.45 -6.51
C THR A 90 24.03 -3.48 -5.33
N ALA A 91 25.18 -3.54 -4.66
CA ALA A 91 25.53 -2.57 -3.61
C ALA A 91 25.41 -1.12 -4.11
N ALA A 92 25.92 -0.83 -5.31
CA ALA A 92 25.79 0.50 -5.93
C ALA A 92 24.34 0.87 -6.27
N GLY A 93 23.55 -0.11 -6.70
CA GLY A 93 22.11 0.08 -6.95
C GLY A 93 21.35 0.41 -5.67
N LEU A 94 21.72 -0.19 -4.54
CA LEU A 94 21.14 0.14 -3.23
C LEU A 94 21.48 1.59 -2.85
N ASP A 95 22.72 2.05 -3.05
CA ASP A 95 23.10 3.42 -2.76
C ASP A 95 22.31 4.44 -3.59
N THR A 96 22.15 4.16 -4.89
CA THR A 96 21.32 4.97 -5.78
C THR A 96 19.87 5.00 -5.32
N PHE A 97 19.31 3.84 -5.01
CA PHE A 97 17.92 3.72 -4.54
C PHE A 97 17.70 4.54 -3.26
N LEU A 98 18.58 4.39 -2.27
CA LEU A 98 18.45 5.11 -0.99
C LEU A 98 18.57 6.63 -1.20
N ALA A 99 19.54 7.10 -2.00
CA ALA A 99 19.71 8.52 -2.30
C ALA A 99 18.46 9.10 -3.00
N ASP A 100 17.96 8.44 -4.02
CA ASP A 100 16.77 8.86 -4.77
C ASP A 100 15.49 8.80 -3.93
N SER A 101 15.44 7.88 -2.96
CA SER A 101 14.35 7.80 -1.98
C SER A 101 14.46 8.84 -0.86
N GLY A 102 15.52 9.64 -0.82
CA GLY A 102 15.77 10.66 0.20
C GLY A 102 16.36 10.13 1.50
N GLY A 103 16.92 8.93 1.46
CA GLY A 103 17.71 8.31 2.52
C GLY A 103 19.20 8.25 2.19
N SER A 104 19.93 7.45 2.94
CA SER A 104 21.33 7.14 2.67
C SER A 104 21.71 5.80 3.31
N ARG A 105 22.80 5.20 2.88
CA ARG A 105 23.31 3.98 3.52
C ARG A 105 23.67 4.20 5.00
N ALA A 106 24.15 5.38 5.35
CA ALA A 106 24.47 5.73 6.73
C ALA A 106 23.23 5.85 7.64
N ALA A 107 22.06 6.06 7.05
CA ALA A 107 20.80 6.11 7.78
C ALA A 107 20.20 4.71 8.06
N LEU A 108 20.67 3.66 7.40
CA LEU A 108 20.28 2.29 7.68
C LEU A 108 20.74 1.88 9.08
N LYS A 109 19.82 1.43 9.90
CA LYS A 109 20.11 0.96 11.26
C LYS A 109 20.20 -0.56 11.26
N PRO A 110 21.37 -1.13 11.59
CA PRO A 110 21.55 -2.58 11.63
C PRO A 110 20.63 -3.24 12.64
N GLY A 111 20.09 -4.41 12.27
CA GLY A 111 19.16 -5.18 13.08
C GLY A 111 17.72 -4.63 13.10
N GLU A 112 17.46 -3.50 12.45
CA GLU A 112 16.11 -2.92 12.40
C GLU A 112 15.33 -3.42 11.17
N VAL A 113 14.08 -3.83 11.40
CA VAL A 113 13.07 -4.10 10.38
C VAL A 113 12.00 -3.02 10.50
N THR A 114 11.93 -2.11 9.53
CA THR A 114 10.99 -0.98 9.54
C THR A 114 9.63 -1.34 8.96
N VAL A 115 9.57 -2.34 8.09
CA VAL A 115 8.30 -2.87 7.58
C VAL A 115 7.55 -3.54 8.71
N GLY A 116 6.35 -3.04 9.04
CA GLY A 116 5.52 -3.58 10.11
C GLY A 116 5.03 -5.01 9.79
N SER A 117 4.82 -5.82 10.84
CA SER A 117 4.36 -7.21 10.71
C SER A 117 3.07 -7.33 9.89
N ARG A 118 2.10 -6.44 10.11
CA ARG A 118 0.85 -6.42 9.34
C ARG A 118 1.09 -6.23 7.85
N ASP A 119 1.99 -5.34 7.47
CA ASP A 119 2.32 -5.07 6.07
C ASP A 119 3.10 -6.24 5.46
N ALA A 120 3.98 -6.86 6.22
CA ALA A 120 4.68 -8.09 5.83
C ALA A 120 3.71 -9.24 5.56
N ASP A 121 2.74 -9.45 6.47
CA ASP A 121 1.72 -10.51 6.35
C ASP A 121 0.85 -10.35 5.08
N ILE A 122 0.52 -9.11 4.70
CA ILE A 122 -0.29 -8.83 3.49
C ILE A 122 0.38 -9.37 2.23
N VAL A 123 1.70 -9.30 2.15
CA VAL A 123 2.49 -9.69 0.96
C VAL A 123 3.31 -10.96 1.17
N GLY A 124 3.17 -11.62 2.33
CA GLY A 124 3.86 -12.87 2.65
C GLY A 124 5.36 -12.71 2.86
N TRP A 125 5.85 -11.53 3.25
CA TRP A 125 7.25 -11.34 3.60
C TRP A 125 7.53 -11.90 5.00
N ASN A 126 8.67 -12.54 5.15
CA ASN A 126 9.11 -13.10 6.41
C ASN A 126 10.50 -12.57 6.78
N PHE A 127 10.57 -11.79 7.85
CA PHE A 127 11.79 -11.18 8.35
C PHE A 127 12.35 -12.01 9.52
N THR A 128 13.00 -13.13 9.19
CA THR A 128 13.58 -14.04 10.19
C THR A 128 14.85 -13.47 10.83
N PRO A 129 15.13 -13.76 12.13
CA PRO A 129 16.23 -13.15 12.86
C PRO A 129 17.64 -13.65 12.44
N ASP A 130 17.71 -14.65 11.59
CA ASP A 130 18.96 -15.25 11.09
C ASP A 130 19.60 -14.50 9.93
N ARG A 131 18.99 -13.38 9.50
CA ARG A 131 19.49 -12.55 8.40
C ARG A 131 20.02 -11.20 8.89
N ALA A 132 20.90 -10.60 8.08
CA ALA A 132 21.49 -9.29 8.37
C ALA A 132 20.54 -8.16 7.92
N TRP A 133 19.49 -7.93 8.68
CA TRP A 133 18.53 -6.86 8.42
C TRP A 133 19.10 -5.49 8.74
N SER A 134 18.70 -4.51 7.95
CA SER A 134 18.90 -3.09 8.24
C SER A 134 17.71 -2.30 7.74
N GLY A 135 17.28 -1.31 8.51
CA GLY A 135 16.08 -0.55 8.19
C GLY A 135 16.23 0.94 8.26
N VAL A 136 15.44 1.66 7.47
CA VAL A 136 15.27 3.10 7.55
C VAL A 136 13.85 3.50 7.18
N THR A 137 13.29 4.45 7.91
CA THR A 137 12.03 5.08 7.59
C THR A 137 12.26 6.48 7.05
N VAL A 138 11.75 6.76 5.85
CA VAL A 138 11.81 8.08 5.24
C VAL A 138 10.46 8.77 5.43
N THR A 139 10.43 9.78 6.30
CA THR A 139 9.23 10.58 6.56
C THR A 139 9.36 11.90 5.81
N ARG A 140 8.31 12.28 5.09
CA ARG A 140 8.21 13.52 4.34
C ARG A 140 6.93 14.26 4.72
N GLU A 141 6.93 15.58 4.49
CA GLU A 141 5.72 16.38 4.71
C GLU A 141 4.62 15.99 3.71
N ARG A 142 3.38 15.92 4.20
CA ARG A 142 2.22 15.64 3.36
C ARG A 142 2.10 16.66 2.22
N PRO A 143 1.66 16.25 1.03
CA PRO A 143 1.04 14.96 0.66
C PRO A 143 2.03 13.87 0.23
N ARG A 144 3.35 14.06 0.44
CA ARG A 144 4.36 13.08 0.03
C ARG A 144 4.28 11.80 0.84
N PRO A 145 4.63 10.65 0.24
CA PRO A 145 4.51 9.37 0.91
C PRO A 145 5.45 9.22 2.10
N HIS A 146 5.01 8.45 3.08
CA HIS A 146 5.84 7.86 4.13
C HIS A 146 6.36 6.52 3.62
N THR A 147 7.65 6.25 3.76
CA THR A 147 8.28 5.07 3.17
C THR A 147 9.11 4.32 4.21
N ASP A 148 8.75 3.05 4.45
CA ASP A 148 9.51 2.11 5.24
C ASP A 148 10.36 1.25 4.32
N ILE A 149 11.67 1.20 4.58
CA ILE A 149 12.66 0.46 3.78
C ILE A 149 13.37 -0.51 4.70
N THR A 150 13.25 -1.81 4.40
CA THR A 150 14.02 -2.88 5.07
C THR A 150 14.91 -3.56 4.03
N VAL A 151 16.15 -3.76 4.38
CA VAL A 151 17.17 -4.33 3.49
C VAL A 151 17.77 -5.56 4.14
N ASP A 152 17.84 -6.65 3.42
CA ASP A 152 18.63 -7.83 3.75
C ASP A 152 20.05 -7.65 3.20
N LEU A 153 21.02 -7.53 4.09
CA LEU A 153 22.43 -7.41 3.80
C LEU A 153 23.22 -8.69 4.08
N THR A 154 22.54 -9.83 4.16
CA THR A 154 23.22 -11.14 4.34
C THR A 154 24.22 -11.40 3.21
N ASP A 155 23.84 -11.01 1.97
CA ASP A 155 24.78 -10.83 0.86
C ASP A 155 24.94 -9.34 0.54
N PRO A 156 26.02 -8.68 1.02
CA PRO A 156 26.19 -7.24 0.81
C PRO A 156 26.46 -6.85 -0.65
N ALA A 157 26.87 -7.79 -1.51
CA ALA A 157 27.07 -7.53 -2.94
C ALA A 157 25.73 -7.48 -3.70
N PHE A 158 24.75 -8.24 -3.21
CA PHE A 158 23.42 -8.37 -3.82
C PHE A 158 22.30 -8.23 -2.78
N PRO A 159 22.13 -7.05 -2.20
CA PRO A 159 21.11 -6.79 -1.20
C PRO A 159 19.68 -7.01 -1.74
N HIS A 160 18.81 -7.56 -0.89
CA HIS A 160 17.37 -7.61 -1.12
C HIS A 160 16.69 -6.45 -0.41
N VAL A 161 15.88 -5.71 -1.13
CA VAL A 161 15.22 -4.49 -0.63
C VAL A 161 13.71 -4.72 -0.57
N TYR A 162 13.12 -4.40 0.57
CA TYR A 162 11.69 -4.45 0.83
C TYR A 162 11.20 -3.05 1.19
N VAL A 163 10.20 -2.58 0.46
CA VAL A 163 9.72 -1.21 0.57
C VAL A 163 8.21 -1.19 0.73
N VAL A 164 7.74 -0.44 1.71
CA VAL A 164 6.32 -0.09 1.86
C VAL A 164 6.19 1.41 1.81
N SER A 165 5.58 1.94 0.76
CA SER A 165 5.30 3.36 0.64
C SER A 165 3.82 3.62 0.82
N THR A 166 3.47 4.53 1.72
CA THR A 166 2.11 4.86 2.11
C THR A 166 1.80 6.31 1.75
N THR A 167 0.74 6.51 0.98
CA THR A 167 0.18 7.84 0.68
C THR A 167 -1.16 8.00 1.39
N SER A 168 -1.44 9.22 1.86
CA SER A 168 -2.73 9.62 2.41
C SER A 168 -3.13 10.93 1.75
N PRO A 169 -4.39 11.06 1.25
CA PRO A 169 -4.88 12.31 0.67
C PRO A 169 -4.93 13.44 1.70
#